data_11478b605b80d1669da2c9969c6990da
#
_entry.id   11478b605b80d1669da2c9969c6990da
#
_cell.length_a   1.000
_cell.length_b   1.000
_cell.length_c   1.000
_cell.angle_alpha   90.00
_cell.angle_beta   90.00
_cell.angle_gamma   90.00
#
_symmetry.space_group_name_H-M   'P 1'
#
loop_
_entity.id
_entity.type
_entity.pdbx_description
1 polymer ?
#
loop_
_entity_poly.entity_id
_entity_poly.type
_entity_poly.pdbx_seq_one_letter_code
_entity_poly.pdbx_strand_id
1 'polypeptide(L)'
;NEQAYLFRKLYAYWGSNNGDHQARICHSTTVAGVANTWGYGAMTNSFNDIHNSKAIFLIGGNPAEAHPVSLVHLMKAKEQNNAPLIVCDPRFTRTAAHADEYVRFRPGTDVALVWGILYHIFENGWEDKEFIRQRVWGMDQIREEVARWTPEETERVSGVPGSQLRRVAKIMA
;
A
#
# COMPACT_ATOMS: atom_id res chain seq x y z
N ASN A 1 -11.62 -24.10 9.28
CA ASN A 1 -12.70 -23.26 9.84
C ASN A 1 -13.30 -23.90 11.08
N GLU A 2 -13.65 -25.21 11.07
CA GLU A 2 -14.26 -25.92 12.19
C GLU A 2 -13.37 -25.94 13.42
N GLN A 3 -12.06 -26.14 13.23
CA GLN A 3 -11.07 -26.13 14.31
C GLN A 3 -10.97 -24.75 14.97
N ALA A 4 -10.98 -23.67 14.17
CA ALA A 4 -10.97 -22.31 14.70
C ALA A 4 -12.23 -22.00 15.50
N TYR A 5 -13.38 -22.48 15.03
CA TYR A 5 -14.65 -22.36 15.74
C TYR A 5 -14.65 -23.12 17.06
N LEU A 6 -14.19 -24.37 17.07
CA LEU A 6 -14.09 -25.19 18.27
C LEU A 6 -13.09 -24.61 19.28
N PHE A 7 -11.96 -24.11 18.80
CA PHE A 7 -10.97 -23.43 19.63
C PHE A 7 -11.56 -22.19 20.31
N ARG A 8 -12.31 -21.38 19.56
CA ARG A 8 -13.01 -20.22 20.14
C ARG A 8 -14.05 -20.62 21.19
N LYS A 9 -14.80 -21.70 20.96
CA LYS A 9 -15.73 -22.24 21.96
C LYS A 9 -15.04 -22.71 23.24
N LEU A 10 -13.93 -23.43 23.07
CA LEU A 10 -13.11 -23.87 24.21
C LEU A 10 -12.62 -22.66 25.02
N TYR A 11 -12.17 -21.64 24.33
CA TYR A 11 -11.68 -20.40 24.93
C TYR A 11 -12.77 -19.67 25.73
N ALA A 12 -13.95 -19.54 25.14
CA ALA A 12 -15.12 -18.97 25.82
C ALA A 12 -15.56 -19.81 27.04
N TYR A 13 -15.51 -21.14 26.91
CA TYR A 13 -15.79 -22.05 28.01
C TYR A 13 -14.79 -21.92 29.16
N TRP A 14 -13.53 -21.64 28.85
CA TRP A 14 -12.50 -21.39 29.87
C TRP A 14 -12.78 -20.11 30.69
N GLY A 15 -13.58 -19.20 30.17
CA GLY A 15 -13.99 -17.96 30.86
C GLY A 15 -12.92 -16.86 30.85
N SER A 16 -11.97 -16.88 29.91
CA SER A 16 -10.95 -15.85 29.78
C SER A 16 -11.24 -14.91 28.61
N ASN A 17 -10.97 -13.61 28.80
CA ASN A 17 -10.99 -12.60 27.74
C ASN A 17 -9.58 -12.23 27.22
N ASN A 18 -8.54 -12.93 27.70
CA ASN A 18 -7.14 -12.64 27.36
C ASN A 18 -6.71 -13.27 26.04
N GLY A 19 -7.54 -13.14 25.02
CA GLY A 19 -7.25 -13.68 23.69
C GLY A 19 -7.89 -12.86 22.60
N ASP A 20 -7.25 -12.85 21.44
CA ASP A 20 -7.74 -12.18 20.25
C ASP A 20 -7.31 -12.96 19.00
N HIS A 21 -7.81 -12.58 17.86
CA HIS A 21 -7.44 -13.15 16.57
C HIS A 21 -6.17 -12.49 16.05
N GLN A 22 -5.29 -13.25 15.38
CA GLN A 22 -4.07 -12.74 14.79
C GLN A 22 -4.31 -11.59 13.79
N ALA A 23 -5.50 -11.55 13.19
CA ALA A 23 -5.92 -10.49 12.28
C ALA A 23 -5.88 -9.09 12.90
N ARG A 24 -5.95 -8.99 14.25
CA ARG A 24 -5.79 -7.73 14.97
C ARG A 24 -4.46 -7.04 14.65
N ILE A 25 -3.40 -7.81 14.48
CA ILE A 25 -2.05 -7.31 14.18
C ILE A 25 -1.78 -7.37 12.67
N CYS A 26 -2.31 -8.39 11.98
CA CYS A 26 -1.97 -8.67 10.58
C CYS A 26 -2.61 -7.70 9.59
N HIS A 27 -3.92 -7.51 9.68
CA HIS A 27 -4.66 -6.72 8.67
C HIS A 27 -5.80 -5.85 9.20
N SER A 28 -5.94 -5.70 10.52
CA SER A 28 -7.01 -4.85 11.07
C SER A 28 -6.86 -3.38 10.67
N THR A 29 -5.65 -2.87 10.58
CA THR A 29 -5.37 -1.49 10.13
C THR A 29 -5.79 -1.27 8.69
N THR A 30 -5.43 -2.18 7.78
CA THR A 30 -5.86 -2.11 6.38
C THR A 30 -7.38 -2.27 6.25
N VAL A 31 -7.97 -3.26 6.95
CA VAL A 31 -9.43 -3.47 6.93
C VAL A 31 -10.17 -2.24 7.45
N ALA A 32 -9.73 -1.63 8.53
CA ALA A 32 -10.32 -0.41 9.05
C ALA A 32 -10.16 0.77 8.07
N GLY A 33 -8.97 0.92 7.47
CA GLY A 33 -8.70 1.97 6.49
C GLY A 33 -9.60 1.87 5.26
N VAL A 34 -9.68 0.69 4.64
CA VAL A 34 -10.51 0.50 3.44
C VAL A 34 -12.00 0.55 3.75
N ALA A 35 -12.43 0.06 4.92
CA ALA A 35 -13.82 0.16 5.34
C ALA A 35 -14.27 1.62 5.55
N ASN A 36 -13.40 2.46 6.11
CA ASN A 36 -13.68 3.88 6.28
C ASN A 36 -13.63 4.67 4.97
N THR A 37 -12.89 4.18 3.97
CA THR A 37 -12.71 4.88 2.69
C THR A 37 -13.80 4.51 1.68
N TRP A 38 -14.08 3.23 1.51
CA TRP A 38 -15.04 2.72 0.50
C TRP A 38 -16.14 1.83 1.09
N GLY A 39 -16.26 1.78 2.41
CA GLY A 39 -17.40 1.18 3.12
C GLY A 39 -17.31 -0.33 3.33
N TYR A 40 -16.29 -1.01 2.82
CA TYR A 40 -16.11 -2.46 2.97
C TYR A 40 -14.64 -2.87 3.00
N GLY A 41 -14.29 -3.81 3.87
CA GLY A 41 -12.92 -4.29 4.05
C GLY A 41 -12.60 -5.51 3.20
N ALA A 42 -12.50 -5.35 1.89
CA ALA A 42 -12.18 -6.44 0.97
C ALA A 42 -11.27 -5.97 -0.18
N MET A 43 -10.62 -6.92 -0.83
CA MET A 43 -9.86 -6.70 -2.04
C MET A 43 -10.79 -6.26 -3.17
N THR A 44 -10.43 -5.19 -3.88
CA THR A 44 -11.27 -4.61 -4.94
C THR A 44 -11.15 -5.35 -6.26
N ASN A 45 -10.03 -6.04 -6.51
CA ASN A 45 -9.67 -6.68 -7.77
C ASN A 45 -9.25 -8.14 -7.55
N SER A 46 -9.12 -8.89 -8.62
CA SER A 46 -8.50 -10.22 -8.60
C SER A 46 -7.00 -10.16 -8.89
N PHE A 47 -6.27 -11.24 -8.62
CA PHE A 47 -4.86 -11.32 -9.01
C PHE A 47 -4.65 -11.24 -10.52
N ASN A 48 -5.62 -11.68 -11.31
CA ASN A 48 -5.56 -11.59 -12.77
C ASN A 48 -5.57 -10.15 -13.27
N ASP A 49 -6.19 -9.22 -12.54
CA ASP A 49 -6.23 -7.81 -12.91
C ASP A 49 -4.84 -7.15 -12.88
N ILE A 50 -3.90 -7.70 -12.11
CA ILE A 50 -2.51 -7.24 -12.09
C ILE A 50 -1.87 -7.32 -13.47
N HIS A 51 -2.27 -8.30 -14.32
CA HIS A 51 -1.75 -8.43 -15.68
C HIS A 51 -2.01 -7.20 -16.55
N ASN A 52 -3.05 -6.43 -16.25
CA ASN A 52 -3.42 -5.24 -17.00
C ASN A 52 -2.75 -3.95 -16.46
N SER A 53 -2.00 -4.08 -15.38
CA SER A 53 -1.36 -2.93 -14.74
C SER A 53 -0.28 -2.32 -15.63
N LYS A 54 -0.19 -0.99 -15.60
CA LYS A 54 0.88 -0.20 -16.24
C LYS A 54 1.95 0.24 -15.25
N ALA A 55 1.66 0.18 -13.96
CA ALA A 55 2.59 0.33 -12.85
C ALA A 55 2.09 -0.49 -11.66
N ILE A 56 3.03 -1.00 -10.85
CA ILE A 56 2.71 -1.79 -9.65
C ILE A 56 3.39 -1.12 -8.45
N PHE A 57 2.60 -0.74 -7.47
CA PHE A 57 3.08 -0.15 -6.22
C PHE A 57 2.84 -1.12 -5.06
N LEU A 58 3.90 -1.59 -4.45
CA LEU A 58 3.90 -2.47 -3.29
C LEU A 58 4.49 -1.74 -2.08
N ILE A 59 3.72 -1.62 -1.02
CA ILE A 59 4.17 -1.04 0.24
C ILE A 59 4.03 -2.04 1.38
N GLY A 60 5.15 -2.38 2.04
CA GLY A 60 5.20 -3.32 3.15
C GLY A 60 4.85 -4.77 2.80
N GLY A 61 4.67 -5.08 1.54
CA GLY A 61 4.31 -6.42 1.06
C GLY A 61 5.50 -7.22 0.57
N ASN A 62 5.56 -8.51 0.92
CA ASN A 62 6.60 -9.42 0.43
C ASN A 62 6.01 -10.70 -0.17
N PRO A 63 5.29 -10.58 -1.31
CA PRO A 63 4.64 -11.72 -1.95
C PRO A 63 5.62 -12.82 -2.38
N ALA A 64 6.87 -12.52 -2.70
CA ALA A 64 7.85 -13.54 -3.05
C ALA A 64 8.10 -14.57 -1.93
N GLU A 65 7.88 -14.19 -0.67
CA GLU A 65 7.98 -15.11 0.47
C GLU A 65 6.61 -15.56 0.99
N ALA A 66 5.65 -14.64 1.13
CA ALA A 66 4.36 -14.92 1.74
C ALA A 66 3.33 -15.52 0.78
N HIS A 67 3.38 -15.14 -0.51
CA HIS A 67 2.44 -15.54 -1.55
C HIS A 67 3.17 -15.77 -2.88
N PRO A 68 4.09 -16.74 -2.97
CA PRO A 68 5.02 -16.85 -4.10
C PRO A 68 4.32 -17.04 -5.45
N VAL A 69 3.16 -17.69 -5.49
CA VAL A 69 2.40 -17.85 -6.73
C VAL A 69 1.88 -16.51 -7.27
N SER A 70 1.59 -15.54 -6.41
CA SER A 70 1.15 -14.20 -6.85
C SER A 70 2.25 -13.44 -7.61
N LEU A 71 3.51 -13.77 -7.39
CA LEU A 71 4.63 -13.16 -8.10
C LEU A 71 4.57 -13.40 -9.62
N VAL A 72 3.98 -14.52 -10.04
CA VAL A 72 3.77 -14.82 -11.47
C VAL A 72 2.91 -13.73 -12.13
N HIS A 73 1.91 -13.20 -11.42
CA HIS A 73 1.05 -12.15 -11.95
C HIS A 73 1.80 -10.81 -12.10
N LEU A 74 2.69 -10.50 -11.15
CA LEU A 74 3.54 -9.31 -11.22
C LEU A 74 4.53 -9.41 -12.39
N MET A 75 5.18 -10.58 -12.53
CA MET A 75 6.14 -10.81 -13.63
C MET A 75 5.46 -10.72 -15.00
N LYS A 76 4.25 -11.26 -15.13
CA LYS A 76 3.47 -11.14 -16.38
C LYS A 76 3.14 -9.69 -16.74
N ALA A 77 2.78 -8.85 -15.77
CA ALA A 77 2.58 -7.43 -16.03
C ALA A 77 3.85 -6.73 -16.50
N LYS A 78 5.00 -7.07 -15.89
CA LYS A 78 6.31 -6.55 -16.34
C LYS A 78 6.63 -6.98 -17.77
N GLU A 79 6.42 -8.25 -18.10
CA GLU A 79 6.71 -8.81 -19.43
C GLU A 79 5.77 -8.28 -20.52
N GLN A 80 4.48 -8.20 -20.22
CA GLN A 80 3.44 -7.86 -21.21
C GLN A 80 3.25 -6.36 -21.40
N ASN A 81 3.35 -5.59 -20.30
CA ASN A 81 3.03 -4.16 -20.31
C ASN A 81 4.25 -3.27 -20.01
N ASN A 82 5.44 -3.85 -19.80
CA ASN A 82 6.59 -3.14 -19.25
C ASN A 82 6.26 -2.38 -17.95
N ALA A 83 5.34 -2.94 -17.14
CA ALA A 83 4.87 -2.30 -15.92
C ALA A 83 6.00 -2.25 -14.87
N PRO A 84 6.48 -1.05 -14.49
CA PRO A 84 7.50 -0.94 -13.45
C PRO A 84 6.94 -1.40 -12.11
N LEU A 85 7.75 -2.15 -11.38
CA LEU A 85 7.47 -2.59 -10.01
C LEU A 85 8.19 -1.68 -9.02
N ILE A 86 7.41 -0.93 -8.25
CA ILE A 86 7.88 -0.10 -7.15
C ILE A 86 7.67 -0.87 -5.85
N VAL A 87 8.74 -1.08 -5.08
CA VAL A 87 8.65 -1.74 -3.77
C VAL A 87 9.13 -0.80 -2.67
N CYS A 88 8.23 -0.45 -1.78
CA CYS A 88 8.51 0.36 -0.60
C CYS A 88 8.53 -0.54 0.64
N ASP A 89 9.70 -0.75 1.22
CA ASP A 89 9.88 -1.59 2.41
C ASP A 89 11.12 -1.15 3.20
N PRO A 90 11.06 -1.09 4.53
CA PRO A 90 12.24 -0.87 5.36
C PRO A 90 13.34 -1.91 5.18
N ARG A 91 12.96 -3.14 4.82
CA ARG A 91 13.84 -4.28 4.57
C ARG A 91 13.94 -4.58 3.07
N PHE A 92 15.14 -4.82 2.58
CA PHE A 92 15.33 -5.34 1.22
C PHE A 92 14.90 -6.80 1.16
N THR A 93 13.66 -7.01 0.71
CA THR A 93 12.99 -8.32 0.65
C THR A 93 13.30 -9.07 -0.64
N ARG A 94 12.91 -10.35 -0.73
CA ARG A 94 12.96 -11.09 -1.99
C ARG A 94 12.10 -10.45 -3.08
N THR A 95 11.00 -9.84 -2.73
CA THR A 95 10.18 -9.07 -3.67
C THR A 95 10.91 -7.81 -4.14
N ALA A 96 11.60 -7.12 -3.24
CA ALA A 96 12.39 -5.94 -3.58
C ALA A 96 13.53 -6.23 -4.58
N ALA A 97 14.04 -7.46 -4.59
CA ALA A 97 15.05 -7.89 -5.57
C ALA A 97 14.54 -7.89 -7.03
N HIS A 98 13.23 -7.88 -7.25
CA HIS A 98 12.58 -7.80 -8.56
C HIS A 98 12.09 -6.38 -8.90
N ALA A 99 12.27 -5.42 -7.99
CA ALA A 99 11.79 -4.06 -8.16
C ALA A 99 12.62 -3.29 -9.21
N ASP A 100 11.94 -2.45 -9.99
CA ASP A 100 12.58 -1.45 -10.84
C ASP A 100 12.93 -0.20 -10.02
N GLU A 101 12.14 0.10 -9.00
CA GLU A 101 12.41 1.15 -8.02
C GLU A 101 12.21 0.58 -6.61
N TYR A 102 13.27 0.54 -5.79
CA TYR A 102 13.20 0.16 -4.39
C TYR A 102 13.32 1.39 -3.50
N VAL A 103 12.32 1.60 -2.67
CA VAL A 103 12.22 2.73 -1.74
C VAL A 103 12.37 2.24 -0.31
N ARG A 104 13.49 2.56 0.32
CA ARG A 104 13.72 2.24 1.71
C ARG A 104 13.29 3.42 2.58
N PHE A 105 12.28 3.24 3.40
CA PHE A 105 11.80 4.25 4.34
C PHE A 105 11.94 3.77 5.79
N ARG A 106 11.87 4.70 6.74
CA ARG A 106 11.92 4.35 8.17
C ARG A 106 10.64 3.66 8.60
N PRO A 107 10.69 2.59 9.42
CA PRO A 107 9.48 1.97 9.97
C PRO A 107 8.58 2.99 10.67
N GLY A 108 7.25 2.88 10.44
CA GLY A 108 6.26 3.78 11.03
C GLY A 108 6.09 5.12 10.32
N THR A 109 6.71 5.31 9.14
CA THR A 109 6.61 6.55 8.36
C THR A 109 5.87 6.37 7.04
N ASP A 110 5.05 5.35 6.93
CA ASP A 110 4.28 5.00 5.74
C ASP A 110 3.39 6.16 5.27
N VAL A 111 2.71 6.82 6.20
CA VAL A 111 1.83 7.97 5.90
C VAL A 111 2.64 9.12 5.30
N ALA A 112 3.79 9.44 5.88
CA ALA A 112 4.68 10.48 5.36
C ALA A 112 5.14 10.16 3.93
N LEU A 113 5.50 8.89 3.67
CA LEU A 113 5.90 8.43 2.34
C LEU A 113 4.76 8.63 1.33
N VAL A 114 3.55 8.19 1.65
CA VAL A 114 2.39 8.30 0.75
C VAL A 114 2.02 9.76 0.50
N TRP A 115 2.00 10.59 1.54
CA TRP A 115 1.73 12.03 1.40
C TRP A 115 2.79 12.74 0.56
N GLY A 116 4.07 12.40 0.73
CA GLY A 116 5.15 12.96 -0.10
C GLY A 116 5.05 12.57 -1.58
N ILE A 117 4.59 11.35 -1.89
CA ILE A 117 4.30 10.95 -3.27
C ILE A 117 3.13 11.78 -3.83
N LEU A 118 2.04 11.90 -3.06
CA LEU A 118 0.87 12.70 -3.46
C LEU A 118 1.22 14.18 -3.62
N TYR A 119 2.10 14.74 -2.78
CA TYR A 119 2.62 16.10 -2.93
C TYR A 119 3.16 16.32 -4.34
N HIS A 120 4.03 15.45 -4.81
CA HIS A 120 4.60 15.55 -6.15
C HIS A 120 3.56 15.39 -7.26
N ILE A 121 2.56 14.52 -7.08
CA ILE A 121 1.47 14.35 -8.05
C ILE A 121 0.68 15.65 -8.17
N PHE A 122 0.28 16.26 -7.05
CA PHE A 122 -0.52 17.49 -7.06
C PHE A 122 0.26 18.71 -7.53
N GLU A 123 1.51 18.89 -7.08
CA GLU A 123 2.37 20.01 -7.48
C GLU A 123 2.65 20.02 -8.99
N ASN A 124 2.71 18.86 -9.62
CA ASN A 124 2.96 18.76 -11.05
C ASN A 124 1.66 18.62 -11.88
N GLY A 125 0.49 18.59 -11.24
CA GLY A 125 -0.81 18.44 -11.92
C GLY A 125 -0.98 17.11 -12.64
N TRP A 126 -0.38 16.05 -12.11
CA TRP A 126 -0.39 14.71 -12.71
C TRP A 126 -1.61 13.87 -12.31
N GLU A 127 -2.45 14.38 -11.43
CA GLU A 127 -3.66 13.71 -10.99
C GLU A 127 -4.73 13.61 -12.09
N ASP A 128 -5.50 12.53 -12.11
CA ASP A 128 -6.71 12.42 -12.93
C ASP A 128 -7.84 13.27 -12.33
N LYS A 129 -7.95 14.50 -12.82
CA LYS A 129 -8.94 15.48 -12.34
C LYS A 129 -10.37 15.04 -12.56
N GLU A 130 -10.62 14.31 -13.66
CA GLU A 130 -11.97 13.84 -13.98
C GLU A 130 -12.39 12.70 -13.04
N PHE A 131 -11.48 11.75 -12.77
CA PHE A 131 -11.72 10.72 -11.78
C PHE A 131 -11.99 11.32 -10.40
N ILE A 132 -11.15 12.27 -9.98
CA ILE A 132 -11.31 12.95 -8.70
C ILE A 132 -12.68 13.63 -8.61
N ARG A 133 -13.07 14.38 -9.63
CA ARG A 133 -14.37 15.07 -9.68
C ARG A 133 -15.56 14.13 -9.56
N GLN A 134 -15.46 12.95 -10.16
CA GLN A 134 -16.57 11.99 -10.21
C GLN A 134 -16.62 11.03 -9.03
N ARG A 135 -15.47 10.68 -8.46
CA ARG A 135 -15.33 9.51 -7.59
C ARG A 135 -14.74 9.78 -6.22
N VAL A 136 -14.15 10.93 -6.00
CA VAL A 136 -13.46 11.21 -4.74
C VAL A 136 -14.19 12.27 -3.95
N TRP A 137 -14.49 11.94 -2.71
CA TRP A 137 -15.05 12.88 -1.73
C TRP A 137 -13.93 13.39 -0.81
N GLY A 138 -14.01 14.67 -0.40
CA GLY A 138 -13.09 15.25 0.59
C GLY A 138 -11.70 15.58 0.03
N MET A 139 -11.55 15.77 -1.28
CA MET A 139 -10.25 16.04 -1.90
C MET A 139 -9.59 17.33 -1.44
N ASP A 140 -10.36 18.35 -1.09
CA ASP A 140 -9.81 19.63 -0.63
C ASP A 140 -9.07 19.49 0.69
N GLN A 141 -9.62 18.69 1.63
CA GLN A 141 -8.96 18.38 2.89
C GLN A 141 -7.68 17.56 2.68
N ILE A 142 -7.70 16.62 1.73
CA ILE A 142 -6.51 15.85 1.36
C ILE A 142 -5.43 16.79 0.80
N ARG A 143 -5.77 17.72 -0.09
CA ARG A 143 -4.82 18.68 -0.64
C ARG A 143 -4.21 19.59 0.44
N GLU A 144 -5.02 20.07 1.37
CA GLU A 144 -4.56 20.87 2.50
C GLU A 144 -3.55 20.11 3.37
N GLU A 145 -3.84 18.85 3.68
CA GLU A 145 -2.93 18.01 4.47
C GLU A 145 -1.64 17.69 3.69
N VAL A 146 -1.77 17.31 2.42
CA VAL A 146 -0.63 16.96 1.56
C VAL A 146 0.33 18.14 1.36
N ALA A 147 -0.18 19.38 1.30
CA ALA A 147 0.65 20.58 1.11
C ALA A 147 1.72 20.77 2.20
N ARG A 148 1.54 20.17 3.38
CA ARG A 148 2.53 20.21 4.48
C ARG A 148 3.69 19.24 4.28
N TRP A 149 3.51 18.25 3.42
CA TRP A 149 4.48 17.17 3.20
C TRP A 149 5.40 17.49 2.03
N THR A 150 6.11 18.62 2.15
CA THR A 150 7.13 18.99 1.15
C THR A 150 8.19 17.91 1.01
N PRO A 151 8.98 17.90 -0.08
CA PRO A 151 10.06 16.93 -0.25
C PRO A 151 11.03 16.90 0.94
N GLU A 152 11.37 18.07 1.49
CA GLU A 152 12.29 18.22 2.62
C GLU A 152 11.68 17.63 3.91
N GLU A 153 10.40 17.93 4.19
CA GLU A 153 9.72 17.41 5.36
C GLU A 153 9.52 15.90 5.26
N THR A 154 9.13 15.41 4.09
CA THR A 154 8.99 13.98 3.87
C THR A 154 10.32 13.24 4.00
N GLU A 155 11.40 13.78 3.46
CA GLU A 155 12.75 13.23 3.62
C GLU A 155 13.20 13.23 5.09
N ARG A 156 12.96 14.32 5.80
CA ARG A 156 13.28 14.43 7.22
C ARG A 156 12.60 13.32 8.04
N VAL A 157 11.33 13.04 7.77
CA VAL A 157 10.54 12.04 8.51
C VAL A 157 10.83 10.63 8.01
N SER A 158 10.70 10.37 6.72
CA SER A 158 10.78 9.04 6.13
C SER A 158 12.21 8.56 5.84
N GLY A 159 13.13 9.50 5.64
CA GLY A 159 14.49 9.22 5.19
C GLY A 159 14.60 8.93 3.69
N VAL A 160 13.53 9.16 2.92
CA VAL A 160 13.51 8.96 1.47
C VAL A 160 13.79 10.27 0.76
N PRO A 161 14.83 10.34 -0.10
CA PRO A 161 15.16 11.57 -0.82
C PRO A 161 13.99 12.09 -1.66
N GLY A 162 13.73 13.41 -1.63
CA GLY A 162 12.66 14.04 -2.39
C GLY A 162 12.74 13.76 -3.89
N SER A 163 13.94 13.64 -4.44
CA SER A 163 14.16 13.24 -5.85
C SER A 163 13.67 11.82 -6.15
N GLN A 164 13.79 10.91 -5.20
CA GLN A 164 13.27 9.55 -5.32
C GLN A 164 11.75 9.53 -5.25
N LEU A 165 11.16 10.28 -4.33
CA LEU A 165 9.70 10.43 -4.23
C LEU A 165 9.11 10.97 -5.53
N ARG A 166 9.76 11.96 -6.14
CA ARG A 166 9.33 12.51 -7.42
C ARG A 166 9.36 11.49 -8.55
N ARG A 167 10.41 10.62 -8.61
CA ARG A 167 10.45 9.54 -9.61
C ARG A 167 9.30 8.56 -9.43
N VAL A 168 9.07 8.11 -8.19
CA VAL A 168 7.96 7.21 -7.84
C VAL A 168 6.63 7.84 -8.23
N ALA A 169 6.39 9.08 -7.84
CA ALA A 169 5.17 9.81 -8.18
C ALA A 169 4.93 9.87 -9.69
N LYS A 170 6.00 10.13 -10.47
CA LYS A 170 5.92 10.18 -11.93
C LYS A 170 5.62 8.81 -12.56
N ILE A 171 6.09 7.71 -11.96
CA ILE A 171 5.80 6.36 -12.46
C ILE A 171 4.33 6.00 -12.20
N MET A 172 3.77 6.48 -11.07
CA MET A 172 2.39 6.18 -10.67
C MET A 172 1.34 7.02 -11.40
N ALA A 173 1.71 8.18 -11.90
CA ALA A 173 0.85 9.11 -12.61
C ALA A 173 0.86 8.87 -14.13
#